data_904a2ae610b889e8c9c7e1f77b5a7b9c
#
_entry.id   904a2ae610b889e8c9c7e1f77b5a7b9c
#
_cell.length_a   1.000
_cell.length_b   1.000
_cell.length_c   1.000
_cell.angle_alpha   90.00
_cell.angle_beta   90.00
_cell.angle_gamma   90.00
#
_symmetry.space_group_name_H-M   'P 1'
#
loop_
_entity.id
_entity.type
_entity.pdbx_description
1 polymer ?
#
loop_
_entity_poly.entity_id
_entity_poly.type
_entity_poly.pdbx_seq_one_letter_code
_entity_poly.pdbx_strand_id
1 'polypeptide(L)'
;MEQEGGAKAKPKTNMTYQKSYQDTMTAKQIAQKLEGYVEVIDISKVATNTHLRYFSLRKDPQTGKVEKKFRIGGFLKKKDQPDKYVILTNNTASWSVDTQKSIFYRKMKNTEVAQAYEKKMKDIKRENKKLKKELEKLQKKYDKLKKSGTKSRSNSRRGKKSKYPDSD
;
A
#
# COMPACT_ATOMS: atom_id res chain seq x y z
N MET A 1 44.40 -42.70 35.88
CA MET A 1 44.24 -41.23 36.06
C MET A 1 43.51 -40.73 34.82
N GLU A 2 42.20 -40.65 34.98
CA GLU A 2 41.31 -40.14 33.90
C GLU A 2 41.08 -38.64 34.11
N GLN A 3 41.44 -37.83 33.11
CA GLN A 3 41.19 -36.41 33.11
C GLN A 3 39.88 -36.15 32.38
N GLU A 4 38.81 -35.86 33.14
CA GLU A 4 37.57 -35.34 32.58
C GLU A 4 37.75 -33.91 32.09
N GLY A 5 37.75 -33.72 30.79
CA GLY A 5 37.72 -32.43 30.12
C GLY A 5 36.33 -31.80 30.13
N GLY A 6 36.00 -31.09 31.20
CA GLY A 6 34.75 -30.33 31.26
C GLY A 6 34.70 -29.22 30.22
N ALA A 7 33.87 -29.40 29.20
CA ALA A 7 33.57 -28.34 28.20
C ALA A 7 32.86 -27.17 28.84
N LYS A 8 33.55 -26.04 29.06
CA LYS A 8 33.00 -24.78 29.56
C LYS A 8 31.96 -24.26 28.55
N ALA A 9 30.70 -24.29 28.94
CA ALA A 9 29.61 -23.66 28.20
C ALA A 9 29.91 -22.15 28.00
N LYS A 10 29.97 -21.70 26.76
CA LYS A 10 30.14 -20.28 26.43
C LYS A 10 28.96 -19.49 26.98
N PRO A 11 29.15 -18.34 27.65
CA PRO A 11 28.06 -17.53 28.15
C PRO A 11 27.17 -17.09 27.01
N LYS A 12 25.85 -17.31 27.13
CA LYS A 12 24.85 -16.76 26.19
C LYS A 12 24.86 -15.25 26.41
N THR A 13 25.57 -14.53 25.54
CA THR A 13 25.48 -13.08 25.44
C THR A 13 24.04 -12.71 25.16
N ASN A 14 23.40 -11.99 26.06
CA ASN A 14 22.11 -11.34 25.83
C ASN A 14 22.31 -10.34 24.67
N MET A 15 22.13 -10.80 23.43
CA MET A 15 22.07 -9.93 22.27
C MET A 15 20.81 -9.09 22.39
N THR A 16 20.97 -7.87 22.88
CA THR A 16 19.94 -6.83 22.79
C THR A 16 19.57 -6.73 21.32
N TYR A 17 18.34 -7.11 20.98
CA TYR A 17 17.83 -7.10 19.60
C TYR A 17 17.78 -5.66 19.10
N GLN A 18 18.81 -5.24 18.38
CA GLN A 18 18.81 -3.94 17.71
C GLN A 18 17.80 -4.01 16.56
N LYS A 19 16.78 -3.15 16.64
CA LYS A 19 15.80 -3.01 15.55
C LYS A 19 16.54 -2.63 14.27
N SER A 20 16.37 -3.44 13.23
CA SER A 20 16.94 -3.12 11.92
C SER A 20 16.19 -1.92 11.31
N TYR A 21 16.84 -1.18 10.41
CA TYR A 21 16.21 -0.10 9.66
C TYR A 21 14.84 -0.53 9.05
N GLN A 22 14.73 -1.79 8.62
CA GLN A 22 13.50 -2.32 8.04
C GLN A 22 12.36 -2.43 9.07
N ASP A 23 12.67 -2.62 10.35
CA ASP A 23 11.69 -2.72 11.42
C ASP A 23 11.15 -1.34 11.86
N THR A 24 11.80 -0.25 11.45
CA THR A 24 11.38 1.13 11.76
C THR A 24 10.60 1.79 10.63
N MET A 25 10.42 1.12 9.48
CA MET A 25 9.74 1.69 8.33
C MET A 25 8.24 1.87 8.57
N THR A 26 7.74 3.04 8.21
CA THR A 26 6.30 3.34 8.22
C THR A 26 5.55 2.61 7.09
N ALA A 27 4.24 2.45 7.24
CA ALA A 27 3.39 1.83 6.20
C ALA A 27 3.51 2.56 4.84
N LYS A 28 3.63 3.90 4.86
CA LYS A 28 3.83 4.70 3.64
C LYS A 28 5.15 4.39 2.94
N GLN A 29 6.24 4.27 3.71
CA GLN A 29 7.56 3.90 3.17
C GLN A 29 7.56 2.47 2.62
N ILE A 30 6.89 1.53 3.29
CA ILE A 30 6.74 0.15 2.80
C ILE A 30 5.95 0.14 1.49
N ALA A 31 4.84 0.88 1.39
CA ALA A 31 4.06 1.00 0.15
C ALA A 31 4.90 1.56 -1.01
N GLN A 32 5.69 2.60 -0.76
CA GLN A 32 6.63 3.14 -1.77
C GLN A 32 7.69 2.10 -2.19
N LYS A 33 8.19 1.31 -1.24
CA LYS A 33 9.13 0.22 -1.58
C LYS A 33 8.48 -0.89 -2.38
N LEU A 34 7.19 -1.16 -2.19
CA LEU A 34 6.44 -2.16 -2.96
C LEU A 34 5.93 -1.65 -4.31
N GLU A 35 6.08 -0.37 -4.61
CA GLU A 35 5.75 0.17 -5.93
C GLU A 35 6.56 -0.54 -7.02
N GLY A 36 5.88 -0.98 -8.09
CA GLY A 36 6.49 -1.79 -9.14
C GLY A 36 6.74 -3.26 -8.76
N TYR A 37 6.14 -3.72 -7.67
CA TYR A 37 6.16 -5.13 -7.27
C TYR A 37 4.75 -5.72 -7.28
N VAL A 38 4.67 -7.01 -7.55
CA VAL A 38 3.42 -7.79 -7.56
C VAL A 38 3.55 -8.97 -6.62
N GLU A 39 2.47 -9.30 -5.94
CA GLU A 39 2.41 -10.45 -5.03
C GLU A 39 2.65 -11.76 -5.80
N VAL A 40 3.40 -12.65 -5.20
CA VAL A 40 3.75 -13.96 -5.74
C VAL A 40 2.86 -15.01 -5.08
N ILE A 41 1.97 -15.61 -5.87
CA ILE A 41 1.12 -16.70 -5.40
C ILE A 41 1.91 -18.01 -5.33
N ASP A 42 2.76 -18.26 -6.32
CA ASP A 42 3.55 -19.47 -6.45
C ASP A 42 5.02 -19.12 -6.72
N ILE A 43 5.85 -19.29 -5.70
CA ILE A 43 7.27 -18.96 -5.76
C ILE A 43 8.04 -19.89 -6.72
N SER A 44 7.54 -21.11 -6.98
CA SER A 44 8.17 -22.06 -7.89
C SER A 44 8.23 -21.55 -9.32
N LYS A 45 7.27 -20.71 -9.73
CA LYS A 45 7.15 -20.10 -11.06
C LYS A 45 7.99 -18.85 -11.26
N VAL A 46 8.58 -18.31 -10.20
CA VAL A 46 9.42 -17.12 -10.29
C VAL A 46 10.79 -17.50 -10.85
N ALA A 47 11.28 -16.77 -11.84
CA ALA A 47 12.60 -17.00 -12.40
C ALA A 47 13.71 -16.65 -11.39
N THR A 48 14.82 -17.40 -11.42
CA THR A 48 16.04 -17.04 -10.68
C THR A 48 16.52 -15.65 -11.11
N ASN A 49 17.30 -14.98 -10.29
CA ASN A 49 17.74 -13.59 -10.47
C ASN A 49 16.59 -12.55 -10.46
N THR A 50 15.35 -12.94 -10.15
CA THR A 50 14.28 -11.98 -9.90
C THR A 50 14.44 -11.37 -8.52
N HIS A 51 14.36 -10.04 -8.42
CA HIS A 51 14.38 -9.37 -7.13
C HIS A 51 13.05 -9.57 -6.40
N LEU A 52 13.13 -10.07 -5.16
CA LEU A 52 12.01 -10.33 -4.28
C LEU A 52 12.06 -9.43 -3.05
N ARG A 53 10.89 -8.96 -2.64
CA ARG A 53 10.63 -8.40 -1.32
C ARG A 53 9.65 -9.30 -0.61
N TYR A 54 9.62 -9.27 0.73
CA TYR A 54 8.72 -10.16 1.44
C TYR A 54 8.32 -9.61 2.81
N PHE A 55 7.18 -10.09 3.31
CA PHE A 55 6.83 -9.99 4.71
C PHE A 55 7.11 -11.32 5.39
N SER A 56 7.90 -11.33 6.45
CA SER A 56 7.99 -12.49 7.31
C SER A 56 6.89 -12.46 8.36
N LEU A 57 6.19 -13.56 8.50
CA LEU A 57 5.15 -13.75 9.51
C LEU A 57 5.80 -14.38 10.74
N ARG A 58 5.81 -13.66 11.85
CA ARG A 58 6.34 -14.17 13.12
C ARG A 58 5.23 -14.15 14.16
N LYS A 59 5.07 -15.28 14.84
CA LYS A 59 4.19 -15.35 16.00
C LYS A 59 4.96 -14.81 17.19
N ASP A 60 4.43 -13.77 17.84
CA ASP A 60 4.97 -13.25 19.07
C ASP A 60 4.78 -14.30 20.18
N PRO A 61 5.85 -14.75 20.83
CA PRO A 61 5.77 -15.79 21.86
C PRO A 61 4.98 -15.36 23.10
N GLN A 62 4.89 -14.06 23.39
CA GLN A 62 4.20 -13.54 24.57
C GLN A 62 2.71 -13.32 24.32
N THR A 63 2.35 -12.72 23.16
CA THR A 63 0.97 -12.35 22.85
C THR A 63 0.25 -13.34 21.94
N GLY A 64 0.97 -14.28 21.32
CA GLY A 64 0.45 -15.22 20.35
C GLY A 64 0.04 -14.56 19.00
N LYS A 65 0.13 -13.25 18.89
CA LYS A 65 -0.24 -12.49 17.68
C LYS A 65 0.78 -12.70 16.57
N VAL A 66 0.28 -12.79 15.33
CA VAL A 66 1.13 -12.88 14.14
C VAL A 66 1.52 -11.48 13.69
N GLU A 67 2.79 -11.13 13.80
CA GLU A 67 3.36 -9.91 13.31
C GLU A 67 3.87 -10.07 11.88
N LYS A 68 3.56 -9.09 11.03
CA LYS A 68 4.12 -8.99 9.66
C LYS A 68 5.31 -8.04 9.68
N LYS A 69 6.51 -8.56 9.45
CA LYS A 69 7.73 -7.75 9.37
C LYS A 69 8.21 -7.64 7.93
N PHE A 70 8.22 -6.41 7.41
CA PHE A 70 8.69 -6.15 6.04
C PHE A 70 10.19 -6.38 5.93
N ARG A 71 10.61 -6.96 4.80
CA ARG A 71 12.00 -7.21 4.43
C ARG A 71 12.27 -6.73 3.01
N ILE A 72 13.32 -5.95 2.84
CA ILE A 72 13.73 -5.41 1.53
C ILE A 72 14.05 -6.55 0.55
N GLY A 73 14.44 -7.72 1.09
CA GLY A 73 14.69 -8.92 0.29
C GLY A 73 15.99 -8.88 -0.51
N GLY A 74 15.99 -9.57 -1.62
CA GLY A 74 17.15 -9.74 -2.49
C GLY A 74 16.79 -10.50 -3.76
N PHE A 75 17.78 -10.94 -4.50
CA PHE A 75 17.59 -11.72 -5.72
C PHE A 75 17.38 -13.20 -5.40
N LEU A 76 16.42 -13.83 -6.06
CA LEU A 76 16.18 -15.27 -5.93
C LEU A 76 17.36 -16.06 -6.51
N LYS A 77 18.16 -16.70 -5.64
CA LYS A 77 19.32 -17.49 -6.02
C LYS A 77 18.97 -18.95 -6.29
N LYS A 78 18.23 -19.57 -5.37
CA LYS A 78 17.85 -20.99 -5.46
C LYS A 78 16.43 -21.19 -4.92
N LYS A 79 15.73 -22.16 -5.50
CA LYS A 79 14.38 -22.62 -5.14
C LYS A 79 14.25 -24.13 -5.20
N ASP A 80 15.24 -24.83 -4.66
CA ASP A 80 15.32 -26.31 -4.72
C ASP A 80 14.16 -26.97 -3.95
N GLN A 81 13.69 -26.32 -2.88
CA GLN A 81 12.53 -26.76 -2.08
C GLN A 81 11.55 -25.60 -1.89
N PRO A 82 10.85 -25.17 -2.96
CA PRO A 82 10.02 -23.96 -2.94
C PRO A 82 8.86 -24.02 -1.94
N ASP A 83 8.42 -25.22 -1.57
CA ASP A 83 7.36 -25.43 -0.57
C ASP A 83 7.85 -25.22 0.88
N LYS A 84 9.14 -25.24 1.11
CA LYS A 84 9.75 -25.06 2.44
C LYS A 84 10.50 -23.75 2.56
N TYR A 85 11.46 -23.53 1.66
CA TYR A 85 12.28 -22.32 1.68
C TYR A 85 12.84 -21.99 0.30
N VAL A 86 13.23 -20.73 0.15
CA VAL A 86 14.01 -20.23 -0.98
C VAL A 86 15.28 -19.56 -0.47
N ILE A 87 16.32 -19.51 -1.31
CA ILE A 87 17.56 -18.80 -0.99
C ILE A 87 17.57 -17.48 -1.75
N LEU A 88 17.63 -16.40 -1.00
CA LEU A 88 17.83 -15.06 -1.52
C LEU A 88 19.29 -14.64 -1.37
N THR A 89 19.74 -13.75 -2.22
CA THR A 89 21.09 -13.18 -2.17
C THR A 89 21.08 -11.68 -2.45
N ASN A 90 22.00 -10.99 -1.85
CA ASN A 90 22.47 -9.67 -2.28
C ASN A 90 23.97 -9.80 -2.66
N ASN A 91 24.61 -8.68 -2.97
CA ASN A 91 26.03 -8.72 -3.40
C ASN A 91 26.99 -9.25 -2.31
N THR A 92 26.59 -9.30 -1.05
CA THR A 92 27.46 -9.64 0.08
C THR A 92 27.09 -10.93 0.78
N ALA A 93 25.81 -11.31 0.80
CA ALA A 93 25.34 -12.46 1.57
C ALA A 93 24.24 -13.24 0.85
N SER A 94 24.05 -14.50 1.27
CA SER A 94 22.91 -15.32 0.89
C SER A 94 22.22 -15.83 2.16
N TRP A 95 20.89 -15.89 2.15
CA TRP A 95 20.10 -16.35 3.30
C TRP A 95 18.88 -17.14 2.83
N SER A 96 18.39 -18.02 3.68
CA SER A 96 17.16 -18.77 3.45
C SER A 96 15.95 -18.02 3.99
N VAL A 97 14.82 -18.12 3.28
CA VAL A 97 13.54 -17.55 3.68
C VAL A 97 12.49 -18.64 3.63
N ASP A 98 11.81 -18.87 4.76
CA ASP A 98 10.72 -19.83 4.90
C ASP A 98 9.52 -19.38 4.06
N THR A 99 9.11 -20.21 3.10
CA THR A 99 8.02 -19.87 2.19
C THR A 99 6.65 -19.96 2.84
N GLN A 100 6.47 -20.84 3.82
CA GLN A 100 5.20 -21.01 4.52
C GLN A 100 4.91 -19.85 5.48
N LYS A 101 5.96 -19.18 5.96
CA LYS A 101 5.89 -18.04 6.90
C LYS A 101 6.24 -16.72 6.24
N SER A 102 6.09 -16.62 4.92
CA SER A 102 6.43 -15.39 4.19
C SER A 102 5.47 -15.12 3.04
N ILE A 103 5.18 -13.85 2.83
CA ILE A 103 4.42 -13.36 1.66
C ILE A 103 5.43 -12.65 0.76
N PHE A 104 5.59 -13.15 -0.45
CA PHE A 104 6.58 -12.64 -1.40
C PHE A 104 5.99 -11.67 -2.40
N TYR A 105 6.78 -10.70 -2.82
CA TYR A 105 6.50 -9.74 -3.89
C TYR A 105 7.68 -9.75 -4.86
N ARG A 106 7.42 -9.96 -6.14
CA ARG A 106 8.44 -9.90 -7.19
C ARG A 106 8.41 -8.57 -7.92
N LYS A 107 9.56 -8.10 -8.38
CA LYS A 107 9.63 -6.95 -9.27
C LYS A 107 8.88 -7.26 -10.58
N MET A 108 8.02 -6.35 -11.01
CA MET A 108 7.31 -6.46 -12.29
C MET A 108 8.27 -6.38 -13.47
N LYS A 109 7.96 -7.09 -14.54
CA LYS A 109 8.61 -6.89 -15.83
C LYS A 109 8.15 -5.58 -16.46
N ASN A 110 8.97 -4.98 -17.32
CA ASN A 110 8.62 -3.71 -17.97
C ASN A 110 7.29 -3.77 -18.75
N THR A 111 6.99 -4.90 -19.37
CA THR A 111 5.70 -5.14 -20.06
C THR A 111 4.52 -5.13 -19.10
N GLU A 112 4.63 -5.74 -17.92
CA GLU A 112 3.58 -5.75 -16.89
C GLU A 112 3.36 -4.35 -16.30
N VAL A 113 4.44 -3.60 -16.13
CA VAL A 113 4.39 -2.20 -15.70
C VAL A 113 3.64 -1.36 -16.70
N ALA A 114 3.95 -1.47 -17.99
CA ALA A 114 3.26 -0.75 -19.06
C ALA A 114 1.75 -1.07 -19.07
N GLN A 115 1.38 -2.34 -19.02
CA GLN A 115 -0.01 -2.77 -18.96
C GLN A 115 -0.76 -2.24 -17.72
N ALA A 116 -0.10 -2.24 -16.55
CA ALA A 116 -0.67 -1.69 -15.33
C ALA A 116 -0.93 -0.19 -15.44
N TYR A 117 -0.01 0.57 -16.04
CA TYR A 117 -0.19 2.00 -16.30
C TYR A 117 -1.30 2.26 -17.31
N GLU A 118 -1.37 1.51 -18.40
CA GLU A 118 -2.48 1.64 -19.38
C GLU A 118 -3.84 1.41 -18.72
N LYS A 119 -3.96 0.38 -17.89
CA LYS A 119 -5.21 0.10 -17.17
C LYS A 119 -5.58 1.28 -16.26
N LYS A 120 -4.64 1.76 -15.44
CA LYS A 120 -4.87 2.94 -14.58
C LYS A 120 -5.29 4.16 -15.39
N MET A 121 -4.65 4.42 -16.51
CA MET A 121 -5.01 5.54 -17.41
C MET A 121 -6.43 5.41 -17.95
N LYS A 122 -6.85 4.22 -18.35
CA LYS A 122 -8.22 3.95 -18.79
C LYS A 122 -9.24 4.19 -17.67
N ASP A 123 -8.93 3.73 -16.46
CA ASP A 123 -9.81 3.90 -15.30
C ASP A 123 -9.94 5.39 -14.92
N ILE A 124 -8.83 6.12 -14.85
CA ILE A 124 -8.81 7.58 -14.60
C ILE A 124 -9.60 8.34 -15.68
N LYS A 125 -9.46 7.97 -16.96
CA LYS A 125 -10.25 8.59 -18.04
C LYS A 125 -11.76 8.36 -17.87
N ARG A 126 -12.16 7.16 -17.45
CA ARG A 126 -13.57 6.83 -17.16
C ARG A 126 -14.11 7.65 -15.99
N GLU A 127 -13.33 7.75 -14.92
CA GLU A 127 -13.71 8.52 -13.72
C GLU A 127 -13.82 10.01 -14.04
N ASN A 128 -12.84 10.59 -14.73
CA ASN A 128 -12.88 11.97 -15.19
C ASN A 128 -14.12 12.26 -16.05
N LYS A 129 -14.51 11.33 -16.94
CA LYS A 129 -15.72 11.47 -17.74
C LYS A 129 -17.00 11.47 -16.89
N LYS A 130 -17.06 10.65 -15.84
CA LYS A 130 -18.18 10.64 -14.87
C LYS A 130 -18.25 11.96 -14.10
N LEU A 131 -17.13 12.39 -13.53
CA LEU A 131 -17.05 13.62 -12.76
C LEU A 131 -17.43 14.86 -13.58
N LYS A 132 -16.99 14.94 -14.84
CA LYS A 132 -17.41 16.03 -15.76
C LYS A 132 -18.91 16.06 -15.96
N LYS A 133 -19.56 14.91 -16.17
CA LYS A 133 -21.01 14.84 -16.32
C LYS A 133 -21.76 15.24 -15.03
N GLU A 134 -21.22 14.88 -13.88
CA GLU A 134 -21.81 15.26 -12.58
C GLU A 134 -21.67 16.77 -12.33
N LEU A 135 -20.50 17.33 -12.61
CA LEU A 135 -20.27 18.77 -12.55
C LEU A 135 -21.26 19.54 -13.44
N GLU A 136 -21.43 19.09 -14.68
CA GLU A 136 -22.38 19.73 -15.61
C GLU A 136 -23.83 19.67 -15.10
N LYS A 137 -24.25 18.53 -14.53
CA LYS A 137 -25.55 18.39 -13.91
C LYS A 137 -25.74 19.32 -12.70
N LEU A 138 -24.73 19.42 -11.84
CA LEU A 138 -24.74 20.30 -10.68
C LEU A 138 -24.78 21.78 -11.10
N GLN A 139 -24.00 22.15 -12.10
CA GLN A 139 -24.00 23.48 -12.67
C GLN A 139 -25.41 23.88 -13.17
N LYS A 140 -26.03 23.00 -13.97
CA LYS A 140 -27.41 23.21 -14.43
C LYS A 140 -28.43 23.36 -13.29
N LYS A 141 -28.28 22.59 -12.22
CA LYS A 141 -29.13 22.71 -11.02
C LYS A 141 -28.91 24.05 -10.31
N TYR A 142 -27.65 24.43 -10.12
CA TYR A 142 -27.28 25.70 -9.52
C TYR A 142 -27.84 26.89 -10.30
N ASP A 143 -27.71 26.90 -11.61
CA ASP A 143 -28.21 27.97 -12.49
C ASP A 143 -29.75 28.07 -12.43
N LYS A 144 -30.46 26.95 -12.35
CA LYS A 144 -31.91 26.92 -12.15
C LYS A 144 -32.29 27.53 -10.81
N LEU A 145 -31.63 27.19 -9.72
CA LEU A 145 -31.87 27.72 -8.39
C LEU A 145 -31.61 29.24 -8.32
N LYS A 146 -30.52 29.69 -8.93
CA LYS A 146 -30.17 31.11 -9.00
C LYS A 146 -31.25 31.90 -9.75
N LYS A 147 -31.78 31.38 -10.87
CA LYS A 147 -32.87 32.01 -11.62
C LYS A 147 -34.18 32.04 -10.86
N SER A 148 -34.49 31.02 -10.07
CA SER A 148 -35.72 31.01 -9.23
C SER A 148 -35.61 31.95 -8.05
N GLY A 149 -34.46 32.06 -7.40
CA GLY A 149 -34.22 32.95 -6.27
C GLY A 149 -34.29 34.45 -6.64
N THR A 150 -33.92 34.82 -7.88
CA THR A 150 -34.05 36.21 -8.36
C THR A 150 -35.50 36.60 -8.70
N LYS A 151 -36.34 35.64 -9.16
CA LYS A 151 -37.76 35.89 -9.42
C LYS A 151 -38.55 36.16 -8.15
N SER A 152 -38.23 35.51 -7.02
CA SER A 152 -38.87 35.72 -5.73
C SER A 152 -38.64 37.14 -5.13
N ARG A 153 -37.43 37.68 -5.36
CA ARG A 153 -37.08 39.04 -4.86
C ARG A 153 -37.70 40.19 -5.67
N SER A 154 -38.03 40.00 -6.93
CA SER A 154 -38.65 41.05 -7.77
C SER A 154 -40.15 41.22 -7.47
N ASN A 155 -40.83 40.17 -7.04
CA ASN A 155 -42.27 40.24 -6.70
C ASN A 155 -42.55 40.91 -5.34
N SER A 156 -41.60 40.86 -4.41
CA SER A 156 -41.75 41.48 -3.08
C SER A 156 -41.62 43.02 -3.08
N ARG A 157 -41.11 43.63 -4.14
CA ARG A 157 -40.93 45.08 -4.23
C ARG A 157 -42.10 45.83 -4.89
N ARG A 158 -43.11 45.11 -5.44
CA ARG A 158 -44.27 45.75 -6.11
C ARG A 158 -45.46 46.01 -5.20
N GLY A 159 -45.39 45.73 -3.90
CA GLY A 159 -46.53 45.71 -2.99
C GLY A 159 -46.60 46.85 -1.96
N LYS A 160 -45.81 47.92 -2.03
CA LYS A 160 -45.97 49.07 -1.11
C LYS A 160 -46.05 50.38 -1.86
N LYS A 161 -47.20 50.69 -2.49
CA LYS A 161 -47.68 52.06 -2.67
C LYS A 161 -48.43 52.48 -1.40
N SER A 162 -47.81 53.33 -0.60
CA SER A 162 -48.33 54.01 0.51
C SER A 162 -49.48 54.92 0.05
N LYS A 163 -50.70 54.67 0.52
CA LYS A 163 -51.82 55.62 0.55
C LYS A 163 -51.60 56.55 1.75
N TYR A 164 -51.25 57.80 1.52
CA TYR A 164 -51.48 58.86 2.47
C TYR A 164 -52.76 59.51 2.04
N PRO A 165 -53.73 59.73 2.95
CA PRO A 165 -54.86 60.66 2.75
C PRO A 165 -54.38 62.05 3.12
N ASP A 166 -54.62 63.01 2.20
CA ASP A 166 -54.58 64.44 2.50
C ASP A 166 -55.72 64.72 3.51
N SER A 167 -55.35 65.49 4.55
CA SER A 167 -56.33 66.09 5.51
C SER A 167 -56.10 67.58 5.45
N ASP A 168 -57.21 68.26 5.21
CA ASP A 168 -57.46 69.71 5.29
C ASP A 168 -57.05 70.36 6.62
#